data_91bc02d9ea42c6b35a6a603fd5669aba
#
_entry.id   91bc02d9ea42c6b35a6a603fd5669aba
#
_cell.length_a   1.000
_cell.length_b   1.000
_cell.length_c   1.000
_cell.angle_alpha   90.00
_cell.angle_beta   90.00
_cell.angle_gamma   90.00
#
_symmetry.space_group_name_H-M   'P 1'
#
loop_
_entity.id
_entity.type
_entity.pdbx_description
1 polymer ?
#
loop_
_entity_poly.entity_id
_entity_poly.type
_entity_poly.pdbx_seq_one_letter_code
_entity_poly.pdbx_strand_id
1 'polypeptide(L)'
;MRKLALIVLLTAVVAIAPAAAASPTVRMTIMHVVQGCHVWGTNDSQPLGPKRKISLARGAKLVIRDNCTMSFDFSQIAGPKLKLGDPRTYPGTTRTIVFRKAGLYRLKAKNVETSQQMGLQTLGPDNTLVLTVRVHK
;
A
#
# COMPACT_ATOMS: atom_id res chain seq x y z
N MET A 1 7.36 35.99 69.25
CA MET A 1 7.29 34.67 68.57
C MET A 1 6.83 34.88 67.10
N ARG A 2 7.73 34.80 66.15
CA ARG A 2 7.40 34.95 64.70
C ARG A 2 7.22 33.55 64.07
N LYS A 3 6.04 33.23 63.58
CA LYS A 3 5.76 31.99 62.88
C LYS A 3 6.18 32.16 61.44
N LEU A 4 7.21 31.43 61.00
CA LEU A 4 7.57 31.28 59.60
C LEU A 4 6.59 30.31 58.95
N ALA A 5 5.85 30.77 57.96
CA ALA A 5 5.05 29.92 57.09
C ALA A 5 5.94 29.44 55.93
N LEU A 6 6.16 28.12 55.82
CA LEU A 6 6.88 27.46 54.78
C LEU A 6 5.91 27.23 53.61
N ILE A 7 6.08 27.94 52.49
CA ILE A 7 5.31 27.74 51.26
C ILE A 7 6.04 26.68 50.44
N VAL A 8 5.44 25.48 50.35
CA VAL A 8 5.92 24.42 49.46
C VAL A 8 5.33 24.64 48.07
N LEU A 9 6.16 25.05 47.12
CA LEU A 9 5.79 25.16 45.73
C LEU A 9 5.81 23.76 45.09
N LEU A 10 4.64 23.20 44.78
CA LEU A 10 4.51 21.94 44.04
C LEU A 10 4.62 22.27 42.55
N THR A 11 5.78 21.99 41.94
CA THR A 11 5.97 22.06 40.46
C THR A 11 5.41 20.80 39.83
N ALA A 12 4.25 20.91 39.18
CA ALA A 12 3.70 19.83 38.36
C ALA A 12 4.49 19.70 37.07
N VAL A 13 5.26 18.59 36.94
CA VAL A 13 5.93 18.23 35.67
C VAL A 13 4.88 17.62 34.74
N VAL A 14 4.45 18.38 33.72
CA VAL A 14 3.58 17.89 32.68
C VAL A 14 4.44 17.05 31.72
N ALA A 15 4.31 15.73 31.78
CA ALA A 15 4.94 14.82 30.83
C ALA A 15 4.21 14.95 29.47
N ILE A 16 4.85 15.62 28.51
CA ILE A 16 4.37 15.66 27.13
C ILE A 16 4.69 14.31 26.50
N ALA A 17 3.68 13.46 26.33
CA ALA A 17 3.83 12.22 25.59
C ALA A 17 4.14 12.54 24.12
N PRO A 18 5.17 11.91 23.51
CA PRO A 18 5.46 12.12 22.09
C PRO A 18 4.25 11.68 21.25
N ALA A 19 3.75 12.57 20.41
CA ALA A 19 2.71 12.24 19.44
C ALA A 19 3.22 11.11 18.55
N ALA A 20 2.51 9.97 18.51
CA ALA A 20 2.87 8.88 17.65
C ALA A 20 2.84 9.36 16.19
N ALA A 21 3.99 9.35 15.52
CA ALA A 21 4.09 9.74 14.12
C ALA A 21 3.17 8.84 13.28
N ALA A 22 2.33 9.44 12.45
CA ALA A 22 1.43 8.71 11.57
C ALA A 22 2.26 7.81 10.63
N SER A 23 1.86 6.54 10.50
CA SER A 23 2.54 5.61 9.60
C SER A 23 2.48 6.12 8.17
N PRO A 24 3.61 6.15 7.45
CA PRO A 24 3.66 6.68 6.08
C PRO A 24 2.74 5.87 5.16
N THR A 25 2.06 6.59 4.26
CA THR A 25 1.17 5.99 3.27
C THR A 25 1.75 6.19 1.88
N VAL A 26 1.96 5.10 1.15
CA VAL A 26 2.34 5.11 -0.27
C VAL A 26 1.12 4.78 -1.11
N ARG A 27 0.89 5.53 -2.17
CA ARG A 27 -0.23 5.34 -3.08
C ARG A 27 0.26 4.88 -4.44
N MET A 28 -0.40 3.87 -4.99
CA MET A 28 -0.15 3.35 -6.32
C MET A 28 -1.48 3.13 -7.05
N THR A 29 -1.43 3.09 -8.35
CA THR A 29 -2.57 2.77 -9.20
C THR A 29 -2.26 1.60 -10.12
N ILE A 30 -3.29 0.87 -10.51
CA ILE A 30 -3.26 -0.01 -11.68
C ILE A 30 -3.83 0.80 -12.83
N MET A 31 -3.08 0.89 -13.92
CA MET A 31 -3.41 1.77 -15.05
C MET A 31 -3.43 1.00 -16.35
N HIS A 32 -4.29 1.45 -17.25
CA HIS A 32 -4.31 1.04 -18.64
C HIS A 32 -3.61 2.11 -19.49
N VAL A 33 -2.47 1.80 -20.09
CA VAL A 33 -1.68 2.77 -20.87
C VAL A 33 -1.77 2.55 -22.37
N VAL A 34 -1.94 1.29 -22.78
CA VAL A 34 -2.16 0.88 -24.18
C VAL A 34 -3.21 -0.21 -24.17
N GLN A 35 -3.95 -0.35 -25.25
CA GLN A 35 -4.95 -1.38 -25.37
C GLN A 35 -4.36 -2.76 -25.06
N GLY A 36 -4.89 -3.39 -24.03
CA GLY A 36 -4.45 -4.70 -23.55
C GLY A 36 -3.22 -4.72 -22.64
N CYS A 37 -2.59 -3.59 -22.32
CA CYS A 37 -1.46 -3.49 -21.41
C CYS A 37 -1.85 -2.85 -20.09
N HIS A 38 -1.47 -3.50 -18.99
CA HIS A 38 -1.67 -2.97 -17.64
C HIS A 38 -0.31 -2.72 -16.99
N VAL A 39 -0.22 -1.63 -16.24
CA VAL A 39 0.99 -1.22 -15.54
C VAL A 39 0.66 -0.68 -14.17
N TRP A 40 1.66 -0.73 -13.28
CA TRP A 40 1.66 0.08 -12.07
C TRP A 40 1.82 1.55 -12.43
N GLY A 41 1.12 2.41 -11.73
CA GLY A 41 1.26 3.85 -11.83
C GLY A 41 1.47 4.51 -10.47
N THR A 42 1.93 5.75 -10.50
CA THR A 42 1.90 6.62 -9.32
C THR A 42 0.52 7.25 -9.16
N ASN A 43 0.30 7.90 -8.02
CA ASN A 43 -0.93 8.63 -7.76
C ASN A 43 -1.21 9.74 -8.80
N ASP A 44 -0.16 10.26 -9.45
CA ASP A 44 -0.21 11.31 -10.47
C ASP A 44 -0.35 10.73 -11.90
N SER A 45 -0.75 9.47 -11.99
CA SER A 45 -1.01 8.78 -13.27
C SER A 45 0.22 8.57 -14.16
N GLN A 46 1.42 8.55 -13.59
CA GLN A 46 2.62 8.17 -14.34
C GLN A 46 2.78 6.66 -14.42
N PRO A 47 2.88 6.09 -15.63
CA PRO A 47 3.09 4.66 -15.81
C PRO A 47 4.49 4.25 -15.37
N LEU A 48 4.59 3.13 -14.63
CA LEU A 48 5.83 2.60 -14.06
C LEU A 48 6.22 1.23 -14.62
N GLY A 49 5.40 0.65 -15.47
CA GLY A 49 5.57 -0.69 -16.02
C GLY A 49 4.91 -1.80 -15.20
N PRO A 50 4.90 -3.05 -15.72
CA PRO A 50 4.20 -4.19 -15.11
C PRO A 50 4.93 -4.78 -13.91
N LYS A 51 6.21 -4.49 -13.73
CA LYS A 51 7.03 -4.92 -12.60
C LYS A 51 7.58 -3.70 -11.88
N ARG A 52 7.32 -3.60 -10.58
CA ARG A 52 7.77 -2.47 -9.77
C ARG A 52 8.40 -2.94 -8.46
N LYS A 53 9.40 -2.17 -8.00
CA LYS A 53 10.01 -2.32 -6.67
C LYS A 53 9.79 -1.03 -5.89
N ILE A 54 9.39 -1.16 -4.62
CA ILE A 54 9.24 -0.04 -3.70
C ILE A 54 9.86 -0.38 -2.35
N SER A 55 10.19 0.64 -1.58
CA SER A 55 10.70 0.52 -0.21
C SER A 55 9.77 1.23 0.76
N LEU A 56 9.45 0.59 1.88
CA LEU A 56 8.54 1.10 2.90
C LEU A 56 9.17 0.94 4.28
N ALA A 57 8.77 1.79 5.22
CA ALA A 57 9.03 1.55 6.64
C ALA A 57 8.05 0.52 7.20
N ARG A 58 8.45 -0.17 8.28
CA ARG A 58 7.53 -1.05 9.02
C ARG A 58 6.33 -0.25 9.55
N GLY A 59 5.14 -0.81 9.41
CA GLY A 59 3.87 -0.16 9.75
C GLY A 59 3.29 0.71 8.63
N ALA A 60 4.02 0.95 7.54
CA ALA A 60 3.53 1.71 6.40
C ALA A 60 2.31 1.06 5.75
N LYS A 61 1.49 1.91 5.13
CA LYS A 61 0.31 1.53 4.36
C LYS A 61 0.60 1.69 2.88
N LEU A 62 0.31 0.64 2.10
CA LEU A 62 0.26 0.72 0.66
C LEU A 62 -1.21 0.76 0.23
N VAL A 63 -1.59 1.83 -0.43
CA VAL A 63 -2.92 2.04 -0.98
C VAL A 63 -2.84 1.86 -2.49
N ILE A 64 -3.55 0.87 -3.02
CA ILE A 64 -3.59 0.57 -4.44
C ILE A 64 -5.00 0.86 -4.94
N ARG A 65 -5.13 1.76 -5.90
CA ARG A 65 -6.37 2.05 -6.59
C ARG A 65 -6.38 1.38 -7.96
N ASP A 66 -7.46 0.71 -8.29
CA ASP A 66 -7.69 0.19 -9.63
C ASP A 66 -8.32 1.27 -10.50
N ASN A 67 -7.54 1.85 -11.40
CA ASN A 67 -8.00 2.82 -12.40
C ASN A 67 -8.19 2.18 -13.78
N CYS A 68 -8.15 0.84 -13.84
CA CYS A 68 -8.52 0.09 -15.04
C CYS A 68 -10.01 -0.13 -15.16
N THR A 69 -10.45 -0.61 -16.30
CA THR A 69 -11.81 -1.10 -16.55
C THR A 69 -11.96 -2.59 -16.26
N MET A 70 -10.89 -3.25 -15.80
CA MET A 70 -10.80 -4.69 -15.57
C MET A 70 -10.51 -5.02 -14.13
N SER A 71 -10.96 -6.18 -13.67
CA SER A 71 -10.72 -6.67 -12.31
C SER A 71 -9.41 -7.44 -12.20
N PHE A 72 -8.79 -7.41 -11.00
CA PHE A 72 -7.55 -8.11 -10.71
C PHE A 72 -7.65 -8.97 -9.46
N ASP A 73 -7.14 -10.20 -9.53
CA ASP A 73 -6.92 -11.04 -8.36
C ASP A 73 -5.53 -10.78 -7.78
N PHE A 74 -5.51 -10.36 -6.52
CA PHE A 74 -4.28 -10.14 -5.75
C PHE A 74 -3.89 -11.40 -4.98
N SER A 75 -2.62 -11.74 -5.07
CA SER A 75 -2.02 -12.81 -4.28
C SER A 75 -0.64 -12.42 -3.77
N GLN A 76 -0.27 -12.95 -2.63
CA GLN A 76 1.10 -12.88 -2.14
C GLN A 76 1.86 -14.11 -2.63
N ILE A 77 2.98 -13.88 -3.32
CA ILE A 77 3.82 -14.96 -3.87
C ILE A 77 5.11 -15.17 -3.07
N ALA A 78 5.52 -14.22 -2.23
CA ALA A 78 6.66 -14.38 -1.32
C ALA A 78 6.61 -13.37 -0.16
N GLY A 79 7.34 -13.68 0.92
CA GLY A 79 7.54 -12.82 2.08
C GLY A 79 6.69 -13.18 3.30
N PRO A 80 6.84 -12.44 4.41
CA PRO A 80 6.03 -12.63 5.61
C PRO A 80 4.54 -12.50 5.32
N LYS A 81 3.71 -13.34 5.94
CA LYS A 81 2.25 -13.39 5.68
C LYS A 81 1.58 -12.03 5.85
N LEU A 82 0.82 -11.61 4.84
CA LEU A 82 -0.01 -10.42 4.83
C LEU A 82 -1.49 -10.77 4.96
N LYS A 83 -2.26 -9.81 5.49
CA LYS A 83 -3.73 -9.83 5.40
C LYS A 83 -4.13 -9.02 4.16
N LEU A 84 -4.45 -9.71 3.07
CA LEU A 84 -4.83 -9.06 1.81
C LEU A 84 -6.34 -8.76 1.75
N GLY A 85 -7.15 -9.37 2.59
CA GLY A 85 -8.62 -9.26 2.53
C GLY A 85 -9.19 -10.01 1.33
N ASP A 86 -10.21 -9.44 0.70
CA ASP A 86 -10.76 -9.97 -0.55
C ASP A 86 -9.65 -10.05 -1.61
N PRO A 87 -9.42 -11.20 -2.23
CA PRO A 87 -8.40 -11.32 -3.27
C PRO A 87 -8.71 -10.46 -4.48
N ARG A 88 -9.98 -10.17 -4.78
CA ARG A 88 -10.38 -9.43 -5.98
C ARG A 88 -10.43 -7.93 -5.75
N THR A 89 -9.94 -7.18 -6.74
CA THR A 89 -10.08 -5.73 -6.85
C THR A 89 -10.87 -5.42 -8.10
N TYR A 90 -11.82 -4.50 -8.00
CA TYR A 90 -12.71 -4.10 -9.09
C TYR A 90 -12.38 -2.70 -9.58
N PRO A 91 -12.76 -2.34 -10.82
CA PRO A 91 -12.62 -1.00 -11.36
C PRO A 91 -13.08 0.09 -10.39
N GLY A 92 -12.26 1.12 -10.21
CA GLY A 92 -12.54 2.25 -9.33
C GLY A 92 -12.38 1.98 -7.84
N THR A 93 -12.12 0.73 -7.42
CA THR A 93 -11.97 0.40 -6.00
C THR A 93 -10.55 0.61 -5.50
N THR A 94 -10.41 0.66 -4.18
CA THR A 94 -9.13 0.88 -3.50
C THR A 94 -8.87 -0.23 -2.50
N ARG A 95 -7.63 -0.74 -2.50
CA ARG A 95 -7.14 -1.73 -1.56
C ARG A 95 -6.07 -1.11 -0.66
N THR A 96 -6.12 -1.39 0.63
CA THR A 96 -5.09 -0.98 1.59
C THR A 96 -4.40 -2.20 2.17
N ILE A 97 -3.07 -2.23 2.12
CA ILE A 97 -2.22 -3.29 2.67
C ILE A 97 -1.30 -2.66 3.71
N VAL A 98 -1.23 -3.24 4.92
CA VAL A 98 -0.39 -2.77 6.02
C VAL A 98 0.78 -3.75 6.22
N PHE A 99 2.00 -3.26 6.17
CA PHE A 99 3.23 -4.05 6.32
C PHE A 99 3.74 -3.98 7.76
N ARG A 100 3.31 -4.92 8.60
CA ARG A 100 3.64 -4.95 10.04
C ARG A 100 4.99 -5.57 10.37
N LYS A 101 5.58 -6.35 9.47
CA LYS A 101 6.86 -7.02 9.64
C LYS A 101 7.86 -6.54 8.61
N ALA A 102 9.12 -6.37 9.01
CA ALA A 102 10.20 -6.13 8.07
C ALA A 102 10.43 -7.36 7.17
N GLY A 103 10.88 -7.16 5.95
CA GLY A 103 11.13 -8.24 5.00
C GLY A 103 10.94 -7.86 3.55
N LEU A 104 11.16 -8.82 2.68
CA LEU A 104 10.93 -8.69 1.24
C LEU A 104 9.63 -9.40 0.88
N TYR A 105 8.69 -8.66 0.34
CA TYR A 105 7.39 -9.17 -0.09
C TYR A 105 7.30 -9.13 -1.61
N ARG A 106 6.60 -10.11 -2.17
CA ARG A 106 6.22 -10.08 -3.58
C ARG A 106 4.73 -10.31 -3.71
N LEU A 107 4.07 -9.37 -4.34
CA LEU A 107 2.64 -9.38 -4.63
C LEU A 107 2.44 -9.54 -6.12
N LYS A 108 1.39 -10.24 -6.51
CA LYS A 108 0.96 -10.42 -7.89
C LYS A 108 -0.48 -9.96 -8.01
N ALA A 109 -0.76 -9.14 -9.01
CA ALA A 109 -2.12 -8.81 -9.45
C ALA A 109 -2.31 -9.39 -10.84
N LYS A 110 -3.23 -10.36 -10.98
CA LYS A 110 -3.55 -11.02 -12.24
C LYS A 110 -4.90 -10.54 -12.73
N ASN A 111 -4.97 -10.09 -13.98
CA ASN A 111 -6.25 -9.80 -14.63
C ASN A 111 -7.09 -11.08 -14.71
N VAL A 112 -8.37 -10.98 -14.33
CA VAL A 112 -9.32 -12.11 -14.29
C VAL A 112 -10.41 -12.03 -15.34
N GLU A 113 -10.51 -10.91 -16.03
CA GLU A 113 -11.47 -10.78 -17.13
C GLU A 113 -10.86 -11.36 -18.39
N THR A 114 -11.54 -12.33 -18.96
CA THR A 114 -11.17 -12.87 -20.26
C THR A 114 -11.60 -11.85 -21.32
N SER A 115 -10.71 -11.57 -22.25
CA SER A 115 -10.87 -10.66 -23.38
C SER A 115 -12.11 -10.89 -24.26
N GLN A 116 -12.75 -12.03 -24.14
CA GLN A 116 -13.93 -12.38 -24.93
C GLN A 116 -15.16 -11.50 -24.61
N GLN A 117 -15.24 -10.91 -23.42
CA GLN A 117 -16.38 -10.06 -23.05
C GLN A 117 -16.30 -8.63 -23.58
N MET A 118 -15.12 -8.17 -23.99
CA MET A 118 -14.91 -6.78 -24.42
C MET A 118 -14.30 -6.64 -25.83
N GLY A 119 -14.13 -7.75 -26.57
CA GLY A 119 -13.49 -7.72 -27.89
C GLY A 119 -12.02 -7.32 -27.90
N LEU A 120 -11.38 -7.26 -26.74
CA LEU A 120 -10.00 -6.88 -26.54
C LEU A 120 -9.19 -8.10 -26.10
N GLN A 121 -8.25 -8.54 -26.90
CA GLN A 121 -7.32 -9.59 -26.49
C GLN A 121 -6.16 -8.98 -25.72
N THR A 122 -6.14 -9.17 -24.39
CA THR A 122 -4.93 -9.00 -23.61
C THR A 122 -4.10 -10.27 -23.73
N LEU A 123 -3.22 -10.31 -24.73
CA LEU A 123 -2.34 -11.44 -24.96
C LEU A 123 -1.01 -11.21 -24.24
N GLY A 124 -0.56 -12.22 -23.50
CA GLY A 124 0.80 -12.28 -23.03
C GLY A 124 1.02 -12.00 -21.54
N PRO A 125 2.26 -11.78 -21.12
CA PRO A 125 2.67 -11.59 -19.71
C PRO A 125 2.11 -10.30 -19.09
N ASP A 126 1.54 -9.41 -19.87
CA ASP A 126 1.02 -8.10 -19.45
C ASP A 126 -0.26 -8.21 -18.61
N ASN A 127 -0.90 -9.38 -18.57
CA ASN A 127 -2.02 -9.65 -17.68
C ASN A 127 -1.61 -9.83 -16.20
N THR A 128 -0.32 -9.80 -15.90
CA THR A 128 0.19 -10.03 -14.57
C THR A 128 1.11 -8.90 -14.14
N LEU A 129 0.71 -8.19 -13.11
CA LEU A 129 1.51 -7.16 -12.48
C LEU A 129 2.24 -7.76 -11.27
N VAL A 130 3.50 -7.42 -11.09
CA VAL A 130 4.31 -7.85 -9.95
C VAL A 130 4.83 -6.65 -9.20
N LEU A 131 4.56 -6.60 -7.90
CA LEU A 131 5.08 -5.59 -7.00
C LEU A 131 6.00 -6.24 -5.97
N THR A 132 7.25 -5.80 -5.93
CA THR A 132 8.22 -6.18 -4.90
C THR A 132 8.30 -5.05 -3.88
N VAL A 133 8.03 -5.36 -2.61
CA VAL A 133 8.04 -4.39 -1.51
C VAL A 133 9.12 -4.78 -0.51
N ARG A 134 10.11 -3.93 -0.33
CA ARG A 134 11.11 -4.06 0.73
C ARG A 134 10.65 -3.25 1.93
N VAL A 135 10.42 -3.92 3.06
CA VAL A 135 10.03 -3.28 4.33
C VAL A 135 11.23 -3.27 5.26
N HIS A 136 11.66 -2.08 5.63
CA HIS A 136 12.76 -1.87 6.59
C HIS A 136 12.26 -1.92 8.04
N LYS A 137 13.20 -2.17 8.98
CA LYS A 137 12.94 -2.15 10.42
C LYS A 137 12.58 -0.75 10.90
#